data_b9c71fc0ad05ec1f5b36debac7b90abd
#
_entry.id   b9c71fc0ad05ec1f5b36debac7b90abd
#
_cell.length_a   1.000
_cell.length_b   1.000
_cell.length_c   1.000
_cell.angle_alpha   90.00
_cell.angle_beta   90.00
_cell.angle_gamma   90.00
#
_symmetry.space_group_name_H-M   'P 1'
#
loop_
_entity.id
_entity.type
_entity.pdbx_description
1 polymer ?
#
loop_
_entity_poly.entity_id
_entity_poly.type
_entity_poly.pdbx_seq_one_letter_code
_entity_poly.pdbx_strand_id
1 'polypeptide(L)'
;VGLPAAGRRVLGDEAEGLLCEELPRIAEEGLLWERISRERATHFVRSVENQEWIREQLLDRGLVAFVADGSVLPRESGASDRPLGEEAVRFRGPENLRARFELPNPIDSGQPESRWISGLGIPRGVTLIVGGGYHGKSTLLRALERSVHPHVPGDGRELVVTDSAAVKIRAEDGRRVEACDISSFIDDLPQGRSTRSFASDDASGSTSQAANIVEALELGATTLLLDEDTSATNFMVRDARMQALVHEDHEPITPFVDRVRELDERLGISTVLVMGGCGDYF
;
A
#
# COMPACT_ATOMS: atom_id res chain seq x y z
N VAL A 1 -7.30 7.64 26.78
CA VAL A 1 -6.48 7.56 28.02
C VAL A 1 -7.16 6.63 28.99
N GLY A 2 -6.46 5.60 29.47
CA GLY A 2 -6.95 4.73 30.54
C GLY A 2 -6.67 5.36 31.91
N LEU A 3 -7.63 5.29 32.82
CA LEU A 3 -7.38 5.73 34.17
C LEU A 3 -6.45 4.74 34.91
N PRO A 4 -5.45 5.20 35.67
CA PRO A 4 -4.60 4.35 36.48
C PRO A 4 -5.43 3.52 37.47
N ALA A 5 -5.25 2.21 37.49
CA ALA A 5 -6.03 1.32 38.33
C ALA A 5 -5.22 0.08 38.78
N ALA A 6 -5.48 -0.37 39.99
CA ALA A 6 -5.03 -1.67 40.49
C ALA A 6 -6.24 -2.59 40.63
N GLY A 7 -6.41 -3.48 39.67
CA GLY A 7 -7.61 -4.33 39.57
C GLY A 7 -8.88 -3.49 39.34
N ARG A 8 -9.80 -3.52 40.31
CA ARG A 8 -11.08 -2.74 40.28
C ARG A 8 -11.01 -1.38 41.00
N ARG A 9 -9.85 -1.01 41.53
CA ARG A 9 -9.68 0.22 42.31
C ARG A 9 -8.91 1.24 41.50
N VAL A 10 -9.45 2.46 41.33
CA VAL A 10 -8.75 3.61 40.77
C VAL A 10 -7.66 4.07 41.73
N LEU A 11 -6.47 4.35 41.22
CA LEU A 11 -5.36 4.96 41.92
C LEU A 11 -5.52 6.47 41.85
N GLY A 12 -6.12 7.07 42.92
CA GLY A 12 -6.56 8.46 42.91
C GLY A 12 -5.43 9.46 42.65
N ASP A 13 -4.33 9.34 43.40
CA ASP A 13 -3.17 10.24 43.26
C ASP A 13 -2.52 10.19 41.89
N GLU A 14 -2.42 8.98 41.29
CA GLU A 14 -1.91 8.82 39.94
C GLU A 14 -2.89 9.37 38.88
N ALA A 15 -4.19 9.21 39.13
CA ALA A 15 -5.22 9.77 38.23
C ALA A 15 -5.25 11.31 38.30
N GLU A 16 -5.03 11.89 39.46
CA GLU A 16 -4.91 13.34 39.64
C GLU A 16 -3.69 13.89 38.88
N GLY A 17 -2.51 13.28 39.06
CA GLY A 17 -1.30 13.66 38.34
C GLY A 17 -1.48 13.55 36.78
N LEU A 18 -2.10 12.45 36.31
CA LEU A 18 -2.40 12.27 34.90
C LEU A 18 -3.34 13.36 34.36
N LEU A 19 -4.45 13.63 35.07
CA LEU A 19 -5.51 14.49 34.55
C LEU A 19 -5.23 15.98 34.76
N CYS A 20 -4.60 16.33 35.89
CA CYS A 20 -4.43 17.72 36.29
C CYS A 20 -3.05 18.31 35.98
N GLU A 21 -2.04 17.45 35.75
CA GLU A 21 -0.68 17.91 35.44
C GLU A 21 -0.22 17.44 34.05
N GLU A 22 -0.29 16.13 33.77
CA GLU A 22 0.29 15.57 32.54
C GLU A 22 -0.54 15.92 31.31
N LEU A 23 -1.86 15.75 31.33
CA LEU A 23 -2.75 16.10 30.20
C LEU A 23 -2.71 17.59 29.86
N PRO A 24 -2.83 18.55 30.83
CA PRO A 24 -2.66 19.96 30.51
C PRO A 24 -1.30 20.29 29.91
N ARG A 25 -0.22 19.73 30.45
CA ARG A 25 1.13 19.92 29.88
C ARG A 25 1.23 19.42 28.46
N ILE A 26 0.74 18.20 28.15
CA ILE A 26 0.72 17.65 26.79
C ILE A 26 -0.09 18.56 25.85
N ALA A 27 -1.24 19.06 26.32
CA ALA A 27 -2.07 19.97 25.54
C ALA A 27 -1.35 21.30 25.26
N GLU A 28 -0.70 21.88 26.26
CA GLU A 28 0.07 23.11 26.09
C GLU A 28 1.25 22.93 25.14
N GLU A 29 2.06 21.88 25.33
CA GLU A 29 3.25 21.60 24.51
C GLU A 29 2.92 21.17 23.07
N GLY A 30 1.79 20.48 22.88
CA GLY A 30 1.41 19.91 21.58
C GLY A 30 0.42 20.73 20.75
N LEU A 31 -0.39 21.60 21.38
CA LEU A 31 -1.47 22.33 20.69
C LEU A 31 -1.28 23.84 20.66
N LEU A 32 -0.50 24.41 21.56
CA LEU A 32 -0.27 25.85 21.56
C LEU A 32 0.90 26.21 20.66
N TRP A 33 0.63 26.98 19.59
CA TRP A 33 1.63 27.41 18.61
C TRP A 33 2.88 28.04 19.23
N GLU A 34 2.73 28.77 20.33
CA GLU A 34 3.84 29.41 21.05
C GLU A 34 4.81 28.41 21.70
N ARG A 35 4.36 27.18 21.95
CA ARG A 35 5.13 26.09 22.56
C ARG A 35 5.70 25.11 21.55
N ILE A 36 5.15 25.06 20.34
CA ILE A 36 5.62 24.19 19.27
C ILE A 36 6.93 24.77 18.68
N SER A 37 7.91 23.92 18.43
CA SER A 37 9.11 24.30 17.68
C SER A 37 8.72 24.73 16.27
N ARG A 38 8.90 26.00 15.95
CA ARG A 38 8.60 26.55 14.62
C ARG A 38 9.41 25.86 13.52
N GLU A 39 10.65 25.52 13.79
CA GLU A 39 11.52 24.82 12.86
C GLU A 39 10.95 23.43 12.53
N ARG A 40 10.60 22.64 13.55
CA ARG A 40 9.98 21.32 13.37
C ARG A 40 8.64 21.41 12.65
N ALA A 41 7.79 22.36 13.02
CA ALA A 41 6.51 22.57 12.35
C ALA A 41 6.69 22.97 10.88
N THR A 42 7.61 23.88 10.58
CA THR A 42 7.93 24.28 9.21
C THR A 42 8.47 23.12 8.39
N HIS A 43 9.38 22.32 8.95
CA HIS A 43 9.92 21.13 8.30
C HIS A 43 8.80 20.12 7.99
N PHE A 44 7.91 19.88 8.95
CA PHE A 44 6.77 18.98 8.77
C PHE A 44 5.86 19.45 7.64
N VAL A 45 5.44 20.73 7.64
CA VAL A 45 4.57 21.30 6.61
C VAL A 45 5.22 21.20 5.23
N ARG A 46 6.49 21.61 5.09
CA ARG A 46 7.23 21.52 3.82
C ARG A 46 7.35 20.08 3.30
N SER A 47 7.57 19.12 4.21
CA SER A 47 7.62 17.71 3.84
C SER A 47 6.29 17.22 3.29
N VAL A 48 5.17 17.55 3.94
CA VAL A 48 3.82 17.18 3.47
C VAL A 48 3.49 17.87 2.15
N GLU A 49 3.76 19.17 2.02
CA GLU A 49 3.55 19.92 0.77
C GLU A 49 4.32 19.31 -0.41
N ASN A 50 5.58 18.90 -0.19
CA ASN A 50 6.38 18.23 -1.21
C ASN A 50 5.77 16.89 -1.64
N GLN A 51 5.27 16.10 -0.69
CA GLN A 51 4.63 14.81 -0.97
C GLN A 51 3.33 14.98 -1.74
N GLU A 52 2.46 15.88 -1.31
CA GLU A 52 1.20 16.16 -2.01
C GLU A 52 1.46 16.75 -3.40
N TRP A 53 2.45 17.63 -3.55
CA TRP A 53 2.87 18.16 -4.85
C TRP A 53 3.30 17.07 -5.84
N ILE A 54 4.06 16.07 -5.38
CA ILE A 54 4.40 14.91 -6.22
C ILE A 54 3.14 14.13 -6.56
N ARG A 55 2.26 13.86 -5.57
CA ARG A 55 1.04 13.08 -5.75
C ARG A 55 0.12 13.68 -6.81
N GLU A 56 -0.10 14.97 -6.76
CA GLU A 56 -0.92 15.71 -7.72
C GLU A 56 -0.40 15.58 -9.17
N GLN A 57 0.92 15.45 -9.35
CA GLN A 57 1.52 15.33 -10.67
C GLN A 57 1.63 13.90 -11.20
N LEU A 58 1.39 12.87 -10.38
CA LEU A 58 1.56 11.47 -10.80
C LEU A 58 0.72 11.17 -12.04
N LEU A 59 -0.57 11.50 -12.01
CA LEU A 59 -1.51 11.21 -13.09
C LEU A 59 -1.12 11.88 -14.40
N ASP A 60 -0.79 13.16 -14.37
CA ASP A 60 -0.40 13.95 -15.55
C ASP A 60 0.90 13.45 -16.18
N ARG A 61 1.75 12.82 -15.38
CA ARG A 61 3.01 12.19 -15.84
C ARG A 61 2.85 10.73 -16.23
N GLY A 62 1.63 10.19 -16.21
CA GLY A 62 1.36 8.78 -16.49
C GLY A 62 1.96 7.83 -15.47
N LEU A 63 2.06 8.25 -14.21
CA LEU A 63 2.60 7.47 -13.11
C LEU A 63 1.52 7.11 -12.10
N VAL A 64 1.73 6.00 -11.38
CA VAL A 64 0.92 5.60 -10.21
C VAL A 64 1.67 5.75 -8.90
N ALA A 65 3.00 5.77 -8.95
CA ALA A 65 3.83 5.99 -7.77
C ALA A 65 5.21 6.56 -8.13
N PHE A 66 5.86 7.13 -7.13
CA PHE A 66 7.24 7.60 -7.19
C PHE A 66 7.99 7.15 -5.93
N VAL A 67 9.23 6.67 -6.11
CA VAL A 67 10.12 6.28 -5.02
C VAL A 67 11.46 7.00 -5.21
N ALA A 68 11.74 7.94 -4.34
CA ALA A 68 12.97 8.74 -4.44
C ALA A 68 14.23 7.91 -4.20
N ASP A 69 15.29 8.21 -4.95
CA ASP A 69 16.62 7.70 -4.65
C ASP A 69 17.07 8.17 -3.25
N GLY A 70 17.68 7.27 -2.50
CA GLY A 70 18.12 7.53 -1.12
C GLY A 70 17.07 7.22 -0.05
N SER A 71 15.83 6.89 -0.41
CA SER A 71 14.79 6.49 0.55
C SER A 71 15.20 5.23 1.35
N VAL A 72 14.78 5.17 2.62
CA VAL A 72 14.94 4.01 3.50
C VAL A 72 13.62 3.25 3.53
N LEU A 73 13.51 2.22 2.71
CA LEU A 73 12.27 1.45 2.59
C LEU A 73 12.09 0.40 3.71
N PRO A 74 13.14 -0.33 4.16
CA PRO A 74 13.00 -1.35 5.18
C PRO A 74 12.71 -0.77 6.55
N ARG A 75 12.02 -1.59 7.37
CA ARG A 75 11.70 -1.31 8.78
C ARG A 75 12.47 -2.25 9.70
N GLU A 76 12.61 -1.89 10.98
CA GLU A 76 13.31 -2.70 11.99
C GLU A 76 12.78 -4.13 12.07
N SER A 77 11.47 -4.30 11.90
CA SER A 77 10.80 -5.60 11.87
C SER A 77 9.50 -5.55 11.09
N GLY A 78 8.88 -6.70 10.82
CA GLY A 78 7.57 -6.78 10.17
C GLY A 78 6.43 -6.16 10.98
N ALA A 79 6.61 -5.96 12.28
CA ALA A 79 5.63 -5.38 13.21
C ALA A 79 5.97 -3.93 13.63
N SER A 80 7.08 -3.36 13.12
CA SER A 80 7.52 -2.01 13.44
C SER A 80 7.39 -1.11 12.21
N ASP A 81 6.89 0.11 12.41
CA ASP A 81 6.92 1.17 11.39
C ASP A 81 8.21 2.03 11.48
N ARG A 82 9.10 1.75 12.42
CA ARG A 82 10.37 2.47 12.55
C ARG A 82 11.30 2.12 11.40
N PRO A 83 11.94 3.12 10.77
CA PRO A 83 12.92 2.85 9.72
C PRO A 83 14.08 2.00 10.24
N LEU A 84 14.56 1.07 9.42
CA LEU A 84 15.81 0.38 9.70
C LEU A 84 16.94 1.42 9.71
N GLY A 85 17.81 1.39 10.74
CA GLY A 85 18.84 2.39 10.96
C GLY A 85 19.92 2.46 9.86
N GLU A 86 21.13 2.79 10.26
CA GLU A 86 22.27 3.03 9.33
C GLU A 86 22.63 1.82 8.45
N GLU A 87 22.24 0.63 8.86
CA GLU A 87 22.45 -0.62 8.10
C GLU A 87 21.53 -0.74 6.87
N ALA A 88 20.54 0.15 6.73
CA ALA A 88 19.59 0.09 5.63
C ALA A 88 20.26 0.38 4.29
N VAL A 89 20.07 -0.51 3.33
CA VAL A 89 20.41 -0.22 1.94
C VAL A 89 19.41 0.83 1.42
N ARG A 90 19.94 1.99 1.06
CA ARG A 90 19.12 3.08 0.50
C ARG A 90 18.64 2.70 -0.90
N PHE A 91 17.39 3.05 -1.17
CA PHE A 91 16.77 2.76 -2.46
C PHE A 91 17.48 3.49 -3.60
N ARG A 92 17.60 2.82 -4.75
CA ARG A 92 18.07 3.40 -6.00
C ARG A 92 17.23 2.85 -7.16
N GLY A 93 16.56 3.75 -7.86
CA GLY A 93 15.74 3.40 -9.01
C GLY A 93 16.55 3.02 -10.25
N PRO A 94 16.01 2.17 -11.15
CA PRO A 94 16.63 1.86 -12.43
C PRO A 94 16.58 3.08 -13.37
N GLU A 95 17.59 3.24 -14.20
CA GLU A 95 17.74 4.40 -15.09
C GLU A 95 16.63 4.52 -16.13
N ASN A 96 16.13 3.40 -16.65
CA ASN A 96 15.08 3.37 -17.66
C ASN A 96 13.68 3.76 -17.16
N LEU A 97 13.47 3.79 -15.84
CA LEU A 97 12.22 4.21 -15.21
C LEU A 97 12.42 5.45 -14.32
N ARG A 98 13.47 6.21 -14.59
CA ARG A 98 13.81 7.38 -13.80
C ARG A 98 12.82 8.52 -14.04
N ALA A 99 12.20 8.99 -12.99
CA ALA A 99 11.41 10.22 -12.96
C ALA A 99 12.14 11.31 -12.17
N ARG A 100 11.84 12.57 -12.47
CA ARG A 100 12.41 13.73 -11.79
C ARG A 100 11.33 14.76 -11.49
N PHE A 101 11.31 15.27 -10.27
CA PHE A 101 10.38 16.30 -9.83
C PHE A 101 11.11 17.53 -9.31
N GLU A 102 10.56 18.69 -9.59
CA GLU A 102 10.90 19.94 -8.93
C GLU A 102 9.88 20.18 -7.82
N LEU A 103 10.37 20.31 -6.59
CA LEU A 103 9.54 20.43 -5.39
C LEU A 103 9.27 21.89 -5.05
N PRO A 104 8.13 22.22 -4.43
CA PRO A 104 7.82 23.57 -3.97
C PRO A 104 8.74 24.01 -2.83
N ASN A 105 9.21 23.07 -1.99
CA ASN A 105 10.11 23.37 -0.88
C ASN A 105 11.46 22.66 -1.03
N PRO A 106 12.54 23.25 -0.53
CA PRO A 106 13.85 22.60 -0.51
C PRO A 106 13.85 21.35 0.37
N ILE A 107 14.72 20.40 0.02
CA ILE A 107 14.95 19.15 0.76
C ILE A 107 16.34 19.17 1.40
N ASP A 108 16.48 18.47 2.53
CA ASP A 108 17.78 18.28 3.21
C ASP A 108 18.62 17.23 2.46
N SER A 109 19.10 17.59 1.28
CA SER A 109 19.90 16.70 0.40
C SER A 109 21.41 16.87 0.56
N GLY A 110 21.86 17.61 1.58
CA GLY A 110 23.27 17.99 1.74
C GLY A 110 23.73 19.10 0.77
N GLN A 111 22.88 19.51 -0.17
CA GLN A 111 23.05 20.71 -0.99
C GLN A 111 22.01 21.75 -0.52
N PRO A 112 22.45 22.89 -0.01
CA PRO A 112 21.54 23.93 0.43
C PRO A 112 20.65 24.35 -0.75
N GLU A 113 19.33 24.37 -0.51
CA GLU A 113 18.30 24.79 -1.45
C GLU A 113 18.00 23.87 -2.65
N SER A 114 18.45 22.62 -2.66
CA SER A 114 18.04 21.70 -3.73
C SER A 114 16.53 21.43 -3.65
N ARG A 115 15.84 21.69 -4.76
CA ARG A 115 14.42 21.37 -4.93
C ARG A 115 14.19 20.22 -5.90
N TRP A 116 15.24 19.68 -6.48
CA TRP A 116 15.14 18.61 -7.45
C TRP A 116 15.35 17.26 -6.80
N ILE A 117 14.44 16.34 -7.11
CA ILE A 117 14.52 14.95 -6.69
C ILE A 117 14.38 14.02 -7.88
N SER A 118 15.10 12.92 -7.86
CA SER A 118 15.01 11.86 -8.85
C SER A 118 14.82 10.49 -8.19
N GLY A 119 14.21 9.55 -8.91
CA GLY A 119 13.94 8.22 -8.42
C GLY A 119 13.19 7.38 -9.42
N LEU A 120 12.64 6.25 -8.98
CA LEU A 120 11.79 5.38 -9.76
C LEU A 120 10.40 6.01 -9.92
N GLY A 121 9.95 6.20 -11.16
CA GLY A 121 8.55 6.42 -11.50
C GLY A 121 7.91 5.09 -11.92
N ILE A 122 6.87 4.66 -11.21
CA ILE A 122 6.09 3.47 -11.59
C ILE A 122 5.00 3.93 -12.55
N PRO A 123 5.02 3.45 -13.81
CA PRO A 123 4.07 3.91 -14.81
C PRO A 123 2.66 3.35 -14.56
N ARG A 124 1.67 4.00 -15.15
CA ARG A 124 0.32 3.44 -15.29
C ARG A 124 0.35 2.17 -16.13
N GLY A 125 -0.71 1.39 -16.01
CA GLY A 125 -0.84 0.09 -16.66
C GLY A 125 -0.35 -1.04 -15.76
N VAL A 126 0.24 -2.08 -16.33
CA VAL A 126 0.66 -3.28 -15.62
C VAL A 126 2.16 -3.26 -15.37
N THR A 127 2.54 -3.19 -14.10
CA THR A 127 3.95 -3.24 -13.67
C THR A 127 4.21 -4.51 -12.86
N LEU A 128 5.21 -5.29 -13.29
CA LEU A 128 5.69 -6.45 -12.57
C LEU A 128 6.98 -6.14 -11.82
N ILE A 129 7.02 -6.47 -10.52
CA ILE A 129 8.22 -6.40 -9.68
C ILE A 129 8.66 -7.83 -9.41
N VAL A 130 9.66 -8.28 -10.12
CA VAL A 130 10.15 -9.66 -10.09
C VAL A 130 11.51 -9.77 -9.40
N GLY A 131 11.85 -10.95 -8.88
CA GLY A 131 13.15 -11.23 -8.27
C GLY A 131 13.08 -12.37 -7.25
N GLY A 132 14.24 -12.90 -6.87
CA GLY A 132 14.35 -13.97 -5.89
C GLY A 132 13.87 -13.59 -4.47
N GLY A 133 13.79 -14.58 -3.59
CA GLY A 133 13.47 -14.37 -2.18
C GLY A 133 14.43 -13.37 -1.51
N TYR A 134 13.95 -12.63 -0.53
CA TYR A 134 14.71 -11.66 0.27
C TYR A 134 15.38 -10.51 -0.51
N HIS A 135 14.99 -10.24 -1.75
CA HIS A 135 15.51 -9.13 -2.57
C HIS A 135 14.73 -7.80 -2.40
N GLY A 136 13.88 -7.69 -1.38
CA GLY A 136 13.21 -6.43 -1.04
C GLY A 136 11.94 -6.13 -1.83
N LYS A 137 11.41 -7.05 -2.66
CA LYS A 137 10.18 -6.84 -3.44
C LYS A 137 8.98 -6.46 -2.56
N SER A 138 8.66 -7.29 -1.56
CA SER A 138 7.56 -7.04 -0.63
C SER A 138 7.83 -5.79 0.26
N THR A 139 9.12 -5.43 0.49
CA THR A 139 9.48 -4.19 1.17
C THR A 139 9.12 -2.96 0.32
N LEU A 140 9.41 -3.02 -0.98
CA LEU A 140 9.01 -1.96 -1.92
C LEU A 140 7.49 -1.86 -1.99
N LEU A 141 6.78 -2.97 -2.16
CA LEU A 141 5.32 -2.98 -2.23
C LEU A 141 4.68 -2.42 -0.94
N ARG A 142 5.20 -2.79 0.24
CA ARG A 142 4.76 -2.23 1.52
C ARG A 142 5.03 -0.74 1.64
N ALA A 143 6.12 -0.25 1.07
CA ALA A 143 6.38 1.17 1.02
C ALA A 143 5.33 1.88 0.16
N LEU A 144 4.99 1.36 -1.01
CA LEU A 144 3.94 1.88 -1.87
C LEU A 144 2.56 1.85 -1.19
N GLU A 145 2.21 0.74 -0.56
CA GLU A 145 0.95 0.56 0.19
C GLU A 145 0.76 1.64 1.27
N ARG A 146 1.83 1.99 1.98
CA ARG A 146 1.78 3.01 3.05
C ARG A 146 1.83 4.44 2.53
N SER A 147 2.39 4.63 1.33
CA SER A 147 2.63 5.96 0.75
C SER A 147 1.43 6.54 0.00
N VAL A 148 0.24 5.95 0.14
CA VAL A 148 -1.04 6.58 -0.22
C VAL A 148 -1.36 7.77 0.70
N HIS A 149 -0.69 7.84 1.86
CA HIS A 149 -0.71 8.96 2.79
C HIS A 149 0.68 9.56 2.97
N PRO A 150 0.79 10.84 3.34
CA PRO A 150 2.07 11.47 3.65
C PRO A 150 2.81 10.80 4.82
N HIS A 151 4.11 10.67 4.69
CA HIS A 151 5.01 10.22 5.75
C HIS A 151 5.53 11.41 6.55
N VAL A 152 5.79 11.17 7.84
CA VAL A 152 6.37 12.19 8.72
C VAL A 152 7.86 12.37 8.43
N PRO A 153 8.44 13.55 8.67
CA PRO A 153 9.90 13.76 8.56
C PRO A 153 10.69 12.80 9.44
N GLY A 154 11.77 12.25 8.90
CA GLY A 154 12.62 11.26 9.55
C GLY A 154 12.15 9.82 9.41
N ASP A 155 11.03 9.58 8.70
CA ASP A 155 10.53 8.23 8.42
C ASP A 155 11.37 7.47 7.38
N GLY A 156 12.13 8.17 6.55
CA GLY A 156 12.92 7.61 5.45
C GLY A 156 12.13 7.31 4.19
N ARG A 157 10.80 7.42 4.23
CA ARG A 157 9.89 7.28 3.08
C ARG A 157 9.19 8.59 2.71
N GLU A 158 9.67 9.73 3.22
CA GLU A 158 9.05 11.06 3.02
C GLU A 158 8.87 11.41 1.53
N LEU A 159 9.70 10.84 0.67
CA LEU A 159 9.61 11.05 -0.77
C LEU A 159 9.30 9.75 -1.53
N VAL A 160 8.56 8.84 -0.87
CA VAL A 160 7.84 7.75 -1.49
C VAL A 160 6.38 8.16 -1.55
N VAL A 161 5.82 8.22 -2.74
CA VAL A 161 4.46 8.73 -2.96
C VAL A 161 3.72 7.81 -3.90
N THR A 162 2.52 7.41 -3.50
CA THR A 162 1.64 6.56 -4.30
C THR A 162 0.32 7.30 -4.53
N ASP A 163 -0.32 7.02 -5.65
CA ASP A 163 -1.69 7.46 -5.92
C ASP A 163 -2.60 7.18 -4.72
N SER A 164 -3.34 8.18 -4.27
CA SER A 164 -4.21 8.09 -3.09
C SER A 164 -5.33 7.05 -3.24
N ALA A 165 -5.71 6.73 -4.48
CA ALA A 165 -6.70 5.71 -4.81
C ALA A 165 -6.08 4.33 -5.08
N ALA A 166 -4.84 4.10 -4.70
CA ALA A 166 -4.23 2.77 -4.76
C ALA A 166 -4.66 1.91 -3.57
N VAL A 167 -5.02 0.66 -3.85
CA VAL A 167 -5.52 -0.29 -2.85
C VAL A 167 -4.72 -1.58 -2.87
N LYS A 168 -4.30 -2.04 -1.68
CA LYS A 168 -3.68 -3.37 -1.52
C LYS A 168 -4.74 -4.45 -1.52
N ILE A 169 -4.60 -5.40 -2.44
CA ILE A 169 -5.48 -6.56 -2.57
C ILE A 169 -4.83 -7.79 -1.91
N ARG A 170 -5.62 -8.56 -1.20
CA ARG A 170 -5.22 -9.82 -0.55
C ARG A 170 -6.30 -10.89 -0.69
N ALA A 171 -5.88 -12.14 -0.61
CA ALA A 171 -6.75 -13.25 -0.26
C ALA A 171 -6.90 -13.31 1.28
N GLU A 172 -8.12 -13.46 1.78
CA GLU A 172 -8.42 -13.49 3.21
C GLU A 172 -9.40 -14.64 3.48
N ASP A 173 -8.85 -15.84 3.75
CA ASP A 173 -9.68 -16.99 4.13
C ASP A 173 -10.50 -16.68 5.40
N GLY A 174 -11.77 -17.04 5.37
CA GLY A 174 -12.69 -16.78 6.48
C GLY A 174 -13.29 -15.37 6.50
N ARG A 175 -12.99 -14.54 5.50
CA ARG A 175 -13.56 -13.19 5.42
C ARG A 175 -15.08 -13.25 5.19
N ARG A 176 -15.84 -12.40 5.91
CA ARG A 176 -17.24 -12.16 5.58
C ARG A 176 -17.34 -11.27 4.35
N VAL A 177 -18.20 -11.65 3.41
CA VAL A 177 -18.56 -10.89 2.21
C VAL A 177 -20.07 -10.74 2.16
N GLU A 178 -20.57 -9.57 1.79
CA GLU A 178 -21.98 -9.25 1.75
C GLU A 178 -22.39 -8.71 0.37
N ALA A 179 -23.20 -9.47 -0.36
CA ALA A 179 -23.82 -9.06 -1.63
C ALA A 179 -22.87 -8.45 -2.70
N CYS A 180 -21.66 -8.99 -2.84
CA CYS A 180 -20.67 -8.53 -3.82
C CYS A 180 -20.86 -9.26 -5.17
N ASP A 181 -20.79 -8.56 -6.30
CA ASP A 181 -20.79 -9.15 -7.64
C ASP A 181 -19.38 -9.60 -8.06
N ILE A 182 -19.07 -10.87 -7.80
CA ILE A 182 -17.78 -11.47 -8.16
C ILE A 182 -17.79 -12.17 -9.53
N SER A 183 -18.88 -12.04 -10.30
CA SER A 183 -19.06 -12.78 -11.56
C SER A 183 -18.04 -12.42 -12.65
N SER A 184 -17.32 -11.29 -12.52
CA SER A 184 -16.21 -10.94 -13.40
C SER A 184 -14.99 -11.85 -13.25
N PHE A 185 -14.87 -12.57 -12.13
CA PHE A 185 -13.76 -13.46 -11.81
C PHE A 185 -14.19 -14.90 -11.56
N ILE A 186 -15.42 -15.12 -11.12
CA ILE A 186 -15.93 -16.44 -10.74
C ILE A 186 -17.32 -16.63 -11.34
N ASP A 187 -17.42 -17.50 -12.33
CA ASP A 187 -18.66 -17.72 -13.10
C ASP A 187 -19.66 -18.62 -12.37
N ASP A 188 -19.18 -19.67 -11.72
CA ASP A 188 -20.02 -20.65 -11.03
C ASP A 188 -19.48 -20.99 -9.64
N LEU A 189 -20.37 -21.24 -8.72
CA LEU A 189 -20.06 -21.66 -7.36
C LEU A 189 -20.76 -22.98 -7.04
N PRO A 190 -20.14 -23.85 -6.21
CA PRO A 190 -20.76 -25.07 -5.76
C PRO A 190 -22.16 -24.82 -5.19
N GLN A 191 -23.09 -25.73 -5.50
CA GLN A 191 -24.49 -25.69 -5.05
C GLN A 191 -25.33 -24.55 -5.68
N GLY A 192 -24.91 -23.99 -6.82
CA GLY A 192 -25.68 -22.95 -7.52
C GLY A 192 -25.76 -21.62 -6.77
N ARG A 193 -24.79 -21.29 -5.93
CA ARG A 193 -24.70 -19.99 -5.26
C ARG A 193 -24.50 -18.89 -6.30
N SER A 194 -25.21 -17.78 -6.12
CA SER A 194 -25.09 -16.63 -7.00
C SER A 194 -23.71 -15.96 -6.87
N THR A 195 -23.02 -15.75 -8.00
CA THR A 195 -21.80 -14.95 -8.08
C THR A 195 -22.07 -13.46 -8.24
N ARG A 196 -23.26 -13.09 -8.73
CA ARG A 196 -23.70 -11.69 -8.91
C ARG A 196 -24.16 -11.01 -7.63
N SER A 197 -24.45 -11.79 -6.61
CA SER A 197 -24.80 -11.30 -5.27
C SER A 197 -24.20 -12.28 -4.26
N PHE A 198 -22.88 -12.41 -4.34
CA PHE A 198 -22.16 -13.33 -3.48
C PHE A 198 -22.17 -12.85 -2.04
N ALA A 199 -22.58 -13.73 -1.14
CA ALA A 199 -22.53 -13.50 0.29
C ALA A 199 -22.00 -14.77 0.99
N SER A 200 -21.14 -14.59 1.96
CA SER A 200 -20.56 -15.67 2.76
C SER A 200 -20.08 -15.14 4.10
N ASP A 201 -20.32 -15.88 5.18
CA ASP A 201 -19.70 -15.60 6.48
C ASP A 201 -18.26 -16.15 6.57
N ASP A 202 -17.85 -17.01 5.60
CA ASP A 202 -16.59 -17.72 5.57
C ASP A 202 -16.15 -17.90 4.10
N ALA A 203 -15.68 -16.83 3.48
CA ALA A 203 -15.23 -16.85 2.10
C ALA A 203 -13.86 -17.51 1.97
N SER A 204 -13.68 -18.33 0.92
CA SER A 204 -12.35 -18.88 0.57
C SER A 204 -11.39 -17.81 0.09
N GLY A 205 -10.09 -18.11 0.02
CA GLY A 205 -9.08 -17.18 -0.48
C GLY A 205 -9.41 -16.61 -1.85
N SER A 206 -9.86 -17.42 -2.81
CA SER A 206 -10.22 -16.97 -4.16
C SER A 206 -11.45 -16.06 -4.17
N THR A 207 -12.53 -16.45 -3.46
CA THR A 207 -13.76 -15.65 -3.40
C THR A 207 -13.57 -14.36 -2.62
N SER A 208 -12.79 -14.37 -1.55
CA SER A 208 -12.45 -13.17 -0.78
C SER A 208 -11.58 -12.20 -1.58
N GLN A 209 -10.63 -12.72 -2.37
CA GLN A 209 -9.78 -11.89 -3.22
C GLN A 209 -10.56 -11.27 -4.39
N ALA A 210 -11.46 -12.04 -5.03
CA ALA A 210 -12.38 -11.51 -6.04
C ALA A 210 -13.25 -10.38 -5.47
N ALA A 211 -13.86 -10.60 -4.31
CA ALA A 211 -14.66 -9.59 -3.62
C ALA A 211 -13.84 -8.35 -3.25
N ASN A 212 -12.61 -8.52 -2.75
CA ASN A 212 -11.72 -7.41 -2.40
C ASN A 212 -11.39 -6.52 -3.61
N ILE A 213 -11.16 -7.12 -4.79
CA ILE A 213 -10.95 -6.36 -6.02
C ILE A 213 -12.21 -5.58 -6.40
N VAL A 214 -13.37 -6.25 -6.46
CA VAL A 214 -14.63 -5.60 -6.85
C VAL A 214 -14.98 -4.46 -5.91
N GLU A 215 -14.92 -4.68 -4.61
CA GLU A 215 -15.17 -3.64 -3.60
C GLU A 215 -14.20 -2.46 -3.73
N ALA A 216 -12.91 -2.73 -4.00
CA ALA A 216 -11.94 -1.67 -4.25
C ALA A 216 -12.30 -0.84 -5.49
N LEU A 217 -12.73 -1.49 -6.59
CA LEU A 217 -13.16 -0.81 -7.80
C LEU A 217 -14.44 0.01 -7.59
N GLU A 218 -15.41 -0.52 -6.84
CA GLU A 218 -16.64 0.20 -6.47
C GLU A 218 -16.36 1.44 -5.62
N LEU A 219 -15.31 1.41 -4.80
CA LEU A 219 -14.82 2.56 -4.03
C LEU A 219 -13.98 3.54 -4.85
N GLY A 220 -13.74 3.26 -6.12
CA GLY A 220 -13.00 4.15 -7.03
C GLY A 220 -11.50 3.93 -7.04
N ALA A 221 -11.02 2.73 -6.70
CA ALA A 221 -9.60 2.41 -6.85
C ALA A 221 -9.14 2.59 -8.31
N THR A 222 -8.00 3.22 -8.50
CA THR A 222 -7.34 3.43 -9.80
C THR A 222 -6.10 2.56 -9.97
N THR A 223 -5.59 2.01 -8.87
CA THR A 223 -4.39 1.18 -8.85
C THR A 223 -4.55 0.04 -7.85
N LEU A 224 -4.30 -1.18 -8.32
CA LEU A 224 -4.28 -2.37 -7.48
C LEU A 224 -2.84 -2.77 -7.17
N LEU A 225 -2.54 -2.96 -5.88
CA LEU A 225 -1.25 -3.44 -5.40
C LEU A 225 -1.40 -4.90 -4.96
N LEU A 226 -0.69 -5.83 -5.59
CA LEU A 226 -0.78 -7.26 -5.32
C LEU A 226 0.59 -7.85 -4.97
N ASP A 227 0.58 -8.83 -4.08
CA ASP A 227 1.74 -9.65 -3.73
C ASP A 227 1.34 -11.12 -3.89
N GLU A 228 2.12 -11.88 -4.68
CA GLU A 228 1.90 -13.30 -4.87
C GLU A 228 1.78 -14.06 -3.55
N ASP A 229 2.65 -13.73 -2.58
CA ASP A 229 2.70 -14.39 -1.27
C ASP A 229 1.41 -14.19 -0.42
N THR A 230 0.61 -13.16 -0.73
CA THR A 230 -0.65 -12.85 -0.02
C THR A 230 -1.88 -13.03 -0.91
N SER A 231 -1.74 -13.67 -2.04
CA SER A 231 -2.80 -13.93 -3.01
C SER A 231 -3.14 -15.42 -3.05
N ALA A 232 -4.37 -15.76 -3.45
CA ALA A 232 -4.75 -17.14 -3.70
C ALA A 232 -4.15 -17.59 -5.04
N THR A 233 -3.30 -18.61 -5.02
CA THR A 233 -2.55 -19.08 -6.20
C THR A 233 -3.47 -19.43 -7.36
N ASN A 234 -4.55 -20.17 -7.11
CA ASN A 234 -5.53 -20.57 -8.12
C ASN A 234 -6.35 -19.40 -8.69
N PHE A 235 -6.43 -18.29 -7.97
CA PHE A 235 -7.04 -17.05 -8.45
C PHE A 235 -6.07 -16.22 -9.30
N MET A 236 -4.78 -16.26 -8.97
CA MET A 236 -3.79 -15.44 -9.68
C MET A 236 -3.45 -15.99 -11.04
N VAL A 237 -3.15 -17.27 -11.10
CA VAL A 237 -2.65 -17.95 -12.30
C VAL A 237 -3.14 -19.39 -12.36
N ARG A 238 -3.27 -19.87 -13.56
CA ARG A 238 -3.54 -21.28 -13.84
C ARG A 238 -2.44 -21.83 -14.71
N ASP A 239 -1.64 -22.75 -14.19
CA ASP A 239 -0.53 -23.33 -14.95
C ASP A 239 -1.03 -24.24 -16.08
N ALA A 240 -0.19 -24.45 -17.11
CA ALA A 240 -0.54 -25.23 -18.29
C ALA A 240 -0.92 -26.69 -17.97
N ARG A 241 -0.43 -27.27 -16.85
CA ARG A 241 -0.76 -28.63 -16.44
C ARG A 241 -2.17 -28.68 -15.84
N MET A 242 -2.52 -27.69 -15.03
CA MET A 242 -3.87 -27.56 -14.50
C MET A 242 -4.88 -27.31 -15.62
N GLN A 243 -4.54 -26.48 -16.60
CA GLN A 243 -5.38 -26.26 -17.81
C GLN A 243 -5.59 -27.57 -18.61
N ALA A 244 -4.59 -28.43 -18.67
CA ALA A 244 -4.69 -29.74 -19.35
C ALA A 244 -5.52 -30.76 -18.55
N LEU A 245 -5.57 -30.66 -17.21
CA LEU A 245 -6.30 -31.58 -16.34
C LEU A 245 -7.78 -31.25 -16.17
N VAL A 246 -8.09 -29.96 -16.12
CA VAL A 246 -9.46 -29.45 -15.95
C VAL A 246 -9.79 -28.58 -17.14
N HIS A 247 -10.80 -28.98 -17.93
CA HIS A 247 -11.24 -28.20 -19.08
C HIS A 247 -11.80 -26.84 -18.66
N GLU A 248 -11.63 -25.81 -19.50
CA GLU A 248 -12.12 -24.45 -19.20
C GLU A 248 -13.59 -24.41 -18.79
N ASP A 249 -14.46 -25.21 -19.46
CA ASP A 249 -15.90 -25.27 -19.17
C ASP A 249 -16.22 -25.79 -17.74
N HIS A 250 -15.25 -26.36 -17.04
CA HIS A 250 -15.39 -26.89 -15.67
C HIS A 250 -14.63 -26.08 -14.63
N GLU A 251 -13.94 -24.99 -15.06
CA GLU A 251 -13.20 -24.12 -14.17
C GLU A 251 -14.00 -22.83 -13.87
N PRO A 252 -14.50 -22.68 -12.66
CA PRO A 252 -15.33 -21.52 -12.33
C PRO A 252 -14.53 -20.22 -12.16
N ILE A 253 -13.19 -20.31 -12.03
CA ILE A 253 -12.33 -19.15 -11.78
C ILE A 253 -11.65 -18.71 -13.05
N THR A 254 -11.88 -17.47 -13.47
CA THR A 254 -11.07 -16.77 -14.45
C THR A 254 -9.84 -16.20 -13.74
N PRO A 255 -8.62 -16.65 -14.05
CA PRO A 255 -7.42 -16.16 -13.40
C PRO A 255 -7.24 -14.65 -13.52
N PHE A 256 -6.68 -14.02 -12.49
CA PHE A 256 -6.42 -12.59 -12.50
C PHE A 256 -5.52 -12.14 -13.66
N VAL A 257 -4.53 -12.95 -14.03
CA VAL A 257 -3.62 -12.66 -15.16
C VAL A 257 -4.35 -12.54 -16.49
N ASP A 258 -5.49 -13.20 -16.66
CA ASP A 258 -6.32 -13.11 -17.88
C ASP A 258 -7.20 -11.86 -17.88
N ARG A 259 -7.47 -11.29 -16.71
CA ARG A 259 -8.28 -10.07 -16.53
C ARG A 259 -7.47 -8.79 -16.43
N VAL A 260 -6.20 -8.86 -16.06
CA VAL A 260 -5.38 -7.67 -15.76
C VAL A 260 -5.29 -6.70 -16.94
N ARG A 261 -5.24 -7.23 -18.19
CA ARG A 261 -5.22 -6.39 -19.38
C ARG A 261 -6.56 -5.67 -19.59
N GLU A 262 -7.68 -6.35 -19.36
CA GLU A 262 -9.00 -5.76 -19.46
C GLU A 262 -9.22 -4.67 -18.42
N LEU A 263 -8.73 -4.88 -17.18
CA LEU A 263 -8.76 -3.86 -16.11
C LEU A 263 -8.03 -2.60 -16.54
N ASP A 264 -6.86 -2.73 -17.18
CA ASP A 264 -6.10 -1.58 -17.68
C ASP A 264 -6.75 -0.94 -18.91
N GLU A 265 -6.95 -1.69 -20.00
CA GLU A 265 -7.36 -1.15 -21.30
C GLU A 265 -8.81 -0.63 -21.32
N ARG A 266 -9.73 -1.25 -20.56
CA ARG A 266 -11.15 -0.89 -20.54
C ARG A 266 -11.57 -0.03 -19.38
N LEU A 267 -10.97 -0.25 -18.20
CA LEU A 267 -11.34 0.45 -16.98
C LEU A 267 -10.28 1.47 -16.53
N GLY A 268 -9.11 1.46 -17.15
CA GLY A 268 -8.00 2.37 -16.79
C GLY A 268 -7.39 2.06 -15.42
N ILE A 269 -7.56 0.83 -14.92
CA ILE A 269 -7.07 0.40 -13.60
C ILE A 269 -5.66 -0.14 -13.74
N SER A 270 -4.73 0.52 -13.12
CA SER A 270 -3.33 0.09 -13.09
C SER A 270 -3.11 -1.05 -12.08
N THR A 271 -2.12 -1.89 -12.34
CA THR A 271 -1.76 -3.00 -11.46
C THR A 271 -0.26 -3.01 -11.20
N VAL A 272 0.13 -3.03 -9.94
CA VAL A 272 1.51 -3.30 -9.52
C VAL A 272 1.53 -4.65 -8.83
N LEU A 273 2.16 -5.64 -9.48
CA LEU A 273 2.20 -7.01 -9.02
C LEU A 273 3.63 -7.41 -8.63
N VAL A 274 3.81 -7.84 -7.39
CA VAL A 274 5.04 -8.45 -6.90
C VAL A 274 4.95 -9.96 -7.08
N MET A 275 5.99 -10.53 -7.68
CA MET A 275 6.06 -11.97 -7.98
C MET A 275 7.40 -12.56 -7.54
N GLY A 276 7.36 -13.77 -7.01
CA GLY A 276 8.53 -14.62 -6.82
C GLY A 276 9.11 -15.11 -8.14
N GLY A 277 10.17 -15.88 -8.10
CA GLY A 277 10.81 -16.44 -9.30
C GLY A 277 10.09 -17.67 -9.87
N CYS A 278 8.77 -17.72 -9.89
CA CYS A 278 8.01 -18.83 -10.45
C CYS A 278 7.90 -18.65 -11.98
N GLY A 279 8.43 -19.62 -12.75
CA GLY A 279 8.38 -19.60 -14.22
C GLY A 279 6.98 -19.75 -14.82
N ASP A 280 5.97 -20.01 -14.00
CA ASP A 280 4.59 -20.24 -14.44
C ASP A 280 3.83 -18.94 -14.76
N TYR A 281 4.44 -17.79 -14.51
CA TYR A 281 3.86 -16.46 -14.76
C TYR A 281 4.42 -15.74 -16.02
N PHE A 282 5.27 -16.43 -16.80
CA PHE A 282 5.90 -15.88 -18.01
C PHE A 282 5.38 -16.52 -19.27
#